data_cac076a46053c81b428d6d749fdafc38
#
_entry.id   cac076a46053c81b428d6d749fdafc38
#
_cell.length_a   1.000
_cell.length_b   1.000
_cell.length_c   1.000
_cell.angle_alpha   90.00
_cell.angle_beta   90.00
_cell.angle_gamma   90.00
#
_symmetry.space_group_name_H-M   'P 1'
#
loop_
_entity.id
_entity.type
_entity.pdbx_description
1 polymer ?
#
loop_
_entity_poly.entity_id
_entity_poly.type
_entity_poly.pdbx_seq_one_letter_code
_entity_poly.pdbx_strand_id
1 'polypeptide(L)'
;MTLTLAVALAYYGAGRLGLLRQVVVEGATVTPLWLPSGVAVAALFIFGPRITPGIALGMLAVTSSISPVSGYSVLIAVGNTLAPLASWYLLRLVGFRPSLERLRDGLALVFLGALGGMTVSAAVGTGTLLATDKILTSHAWPVWAAWWAGDALGVLVVVPVLVVLIRPRLPREALGWVELLGLFAVTAALTWVAIYSPLDLLFLVFPLLIWAALRFELTGSAPAALIVSVLAVTAATNQQGPFAGLAMGEIMVNLQAFNVSVALTGLLLSSLVTERRHVRERIEDACQELAEVVDTLTPGASGRRTRGAGALGPEEG
;
A
#
# COMPACT_ATOMS: atom_id res chain seq x y z
N MET A 1 -7.99 5.07 -26.60
CA MET A 1 -9.39 5.27 -26.12
C MET A 1 -9.80 4.18 -25.13
N THR A 2 -9.64 2.90 -25.41
CA THR A 2 -9.97 1.78 -24.51
C THR A 2 -9.29 1.86 -23.13
N LEU A 3 -8.00 2.16 -23.08
CA LEU A 3 -7.23 2.26 -21.82
C LEU A 3 -7.72 3.43 -20.95
N THR A 4 -7.98 4.59 -21.53
CA THR A 4 -8.54 5.76 -20.83
C THR A 4 -9.88 5.42 -20.17
N LEU A 5 -10.75 4.71 -20.91
CA LEU A 5 -12.05 4.28 -20.40
C LEU A 5 -11.90 3.22 -19.29
N ALA A 6 -10.98 2.27 -19.44
CA ALA A 6 -10.70 1.27 -18.40
C ALA A 6 -10.23 1.92 -17.09
N VAL A 7 -9.33 2.91 -17.18
CA VAL A 7 -8.88 3.67 -16.00
C VAL A 7 -10.03 4.48 -15.40
N ALA A 8 -10.88 5.11 -16.21
CA ALA A 8 -12.04 5.86 -15.73
C ALA A 8 -13.02 4.94 -14.97
N LEU A 9 -13.28 3.74 -15.49
CA LEU A 9 -14.15 2.75 -14.84
C LEU A 9 -13.54 2.21 -13.54
N ALA A 10 -12.23 1.92 -13.53
CA ALA A 10 -11.54 1.47 -12.32
C ALA A 10 -11.54 2.57 -11.24
N TYR A 11 -11.29 3.82 -11.63
CA TYR A 11 -11.36 4.98 -10.74
C TYR A 11 -12.77 5.17 -10.19
N TYR A 12 -13.78 5.13 -11.06
CA TYR A 12 -15.18 5.25 -10.67
C TYR A 12 -15.60 4.15 -9.70
N GLY A 13 -15.29 2.88 -10.01
CA GLY A 13 -15.59 1.74 -9.14
C GLY A 13 -14.94 1.87 -7.76
N ALA A 14 -13.64 2.23 -7.72
CA ALA A 14 -12.94 2.51 -6.48
C ALA A 14 -13.58 3.68 -5.70
N GLY A 15 -14.01 4.73 -6.40
CA GLY A 15 -14.72 5.87 -5.80
C GLY A 15 -16.05 5.46 -5.19
N ARG A 16 -16.84 4.66 -5.88
CA ARG A 16 -18.12 4.15 -5.36
C ARG A 16 -17.91 3.29 -4.10
N LEU A 17 -16.85 2.48 -4.06
CA LEU A 17 -16.49 1.72 -2.85
C LEU A 17 -16.08 2.63 -1.69
N GLY A 18 -15.24 3.65 -1.95
CA GLY A 18 -14.85 4.62 -0.94
C GLY A 18 -16.05 5.36 -0.34
N LEU A 19 -16.98 5.80 -1.16
CA LEU A 19 -18.19 6.52 -0.74
C LEU A 19 -19.13 5.70 0.17
N LEU A 20 -19.00 4.38 0.23
CA LEU A 20 -19.78 3.56 1.19
C LEU A 20 -19.44 3.90 2.65
N ARG A 21 -18.29 4.52 2.92
CA ARG A 21 -17.76 4.81 4.24
C ARG A 21 -17.32 6.27 4.38
N GLN A 22 -18.20 7.18 4.01
CA GLN A 22 -17.97 8.61 4.14
C GLN A 22 -18.37 9.10 5.55
N VAL A 23 -17.72 10.15 6.01
CA VAL A 23 -17.99 10.83 7.28
C VAL A 23 -18.11 12.34 7.05
N VAL A 24 -18.76 13.02 7.95
CA VAL A 24 -18.87 14.49 7.93
C VAL A 24 -17.90 15.06 8.97
N VAL A 25 -16.93 15.84 8.51
CA VAL A 25 -15.98 16.57 9.35
C VAL A 25 -16.22 18.06 9.13
N GLU A 26 -16.65 18.77 10.17
CA GLU A 26 -16.88 20.22 10.15
C GLU A 26 -17.72 20.71 8.93
N GLY A 27 -18.77 19.96 8.60
CA GLY A 27 -19.66 20.25 7.49
C GLY A 27 -19.19 19.76 6.11
N ALA A 28 -17.97 19.29 5.98
CA ALA A 28 -17.47 18.67 4.75
C ALA A 28 -17.60 17.16 4.78
N THR A 29 -18.10 16.56 3.70
CA THR A 29 -18.10 15.11 3.53
C THR A 29 -16.74 14.64 3.04
N VAL A 30 -16.06 13.81 3.83
CA VAL A 30 -14.75 13.24 3.53
C VAL A 30 -14.80 11.73 3.63
N THR A 31 -13.86 11.05 2.97
CA THR A 31 -13.75 9.59 3.00
C THR A 31 -12.45 9.20 3.68
N PRO A 32 -12.50 8.46 4.82
CA PRO A 32 -11.28 8.09 5.55
C PRO A 32 -10.28 7.23 4.76
N LEU A 33 -10.75 6.54 3.72
CA LEU A 33 -9.93 5.73 2.82
C LEU A 33 -10.37 6.00 1.37
N TRP A 34 -9.70 6.90 0.68
CA TRP A 34 -10.03 7.25 -0.70
C TRP A 34 -9.26 6.38 -1.70
N LEU A 35 -9.82 5.22 -2.00
CA LEU A 35 -9.22 4.21 -2.89
C LEU A 35 -8.81 4.73 -4.27
N PRO A 36 -9.55 5.67 -4.92
CA PRO A 36 -9.21 6.16 -6.26
C PRO A 36 -7.84 6.80 -6.36
N SER A 37 -7.32 7.46 -5.30
CA SER A 37 -5.99 8.07 -5.29
C SER A 37 -4.90 7.02 -5.55
N GLY A 38 -5.00 5.85 -4.90
CA GLY A 38 -4.06 4.75 -5.13
C GLY A 38 -4.21 4.12 -6.51
N VAL A 39 -5.44 3.95 -7.01
CA VAL A 39 -5.70 3.46 -8.38
C VAL A 39 -5.07 4.40 -9.41
N ALA A 40 -5.24 5.71 -9.25
CA ALA A 40 -4.68 6.70 -10.17
C ALA A 40 -3.14 6.70 -10.17
N VAL A 41 -2.51 6.70 -8.98
CA VAL A 41 -1.05 6.66 -8.85
C VAL A 41 -0.48 5.39 -9.48
N ALA A 42 -1.05 4.22 -9.17
CA ALA A 42 -0.62 2.95 -9.76
C ALA A 42 -0.79 2.94 -11.29
N ALA A 43 -1.94 3.40 -11.80
CA ALA A 43 -2.21 3.48 -13.23
C ALA A 43 -1.21 4.40 -13.96
N LEU A 44 -0.85 5.54 -13.36
CA LEU A 44 0.17 6.44 -13.92
C LEU A 44 1.55 5.80 -14.04
N PHE A 45 1.93 4.93 -13.09
CA PHE A 45 3.19 4.18 -13.19
C PHE A 45 3.15 3.07 -14.24
N ILE A 46 2.01 2.44 -14.43
CA ILE A 46 1.85 1.35 -15.40
C ILE A 46 1.74 1.88 -16.83
N PHE A 47 0.92 2.91 -17.03
CA PHE A 47 0.50 3.36 -18.35
C PHE A 47 1.06 4.73 -18.73
N GLY A 48 1.70 5.45 -17.80
CA GLY A 48 2.22 6.79 -18.00
C GLY A 48 1.12 7.89 -17.95
N PRO A 49 1.52 9.16 -18.09
CA PRO A 49 0.61 10.31 -17.88
C PRO A 49 -0.47 10.47 -18.97
N ARG A 50 -0.38 9.74 -20.08
CA ARG A 50 -1.39 9.71 -21.14
C ARG A 50 -2.78 9.24 -20.69
N ILE A 51 -2.88 8.61 -19.51
CA ILE A 51 -4.16 8.15 -18.95
C ILE A 51 -4.84 9.21 -18.08
N THR A 52 -4.23 10.37 -17.89
CA THR A 52 -4.79 11.48 -17.10
C THR A 52 -6.23 11.84 -17.46
N PRO A 53 -6.64 11.86 -18.73
CA PRO A 53 -8.06 12.10 -19.07
C PRO A 53 -8.99 11.02 -18.49
N GLY A 54 -8.50 9.77 -18.32
CA GLY A 54 -9.27 8.70 -17.68
C GLY A 54 -9.49 8.94 -16.18
N ILE A 55 -8.46 9.46 -15.49
CA ILE A 55 -8.57 9.85 -14.07
C ILE A 55 -9.60 10.97 -13.92
N ALA A 56 -9.49 12.03 -14.74
CA ALA A 56 -10.41 13.17 -14.73
C ALA A 56 -11.87 12.74 -15.00
N LEU A 57 -12.09 11.92 -16.02
CA LEU A 57 -13.41 11.37 -16.36
C LEU A 57 -13.95 10.49 -15.22
N GLY A 58 -13.12 9.65 -14.62
CA GLY A 58 -13.50 8.82 -13.50
C GLY A 58 -13.93 9.65 -12.28
N MET A 59 -13.17 10.71 -11.97
CA MET A 59 -13.53 11.61 -10.86
C MET A 59 -14.81 12.40 -11.15
N LEU A 60 -14.99 12.90 -12.37
CA LEU A 60 -16.24 13.56 -12.78
C LEU A 60 -17.44 12.60 -12.70
N ALA A 61 -17.26 11.35 -13.09
CA ALA A 61 -18.29 10.32 -12.95
C ALA A 61 -18.63 10.03 -11.47
N VAL A 62 -17.63 10.02 -10.58
CA VAL A 62 -17.87 9.89 -9.13
C VAL A 62 -18.66 11.08 -8.61
N THR A 63 -18.21 12.31 -8.89
CA THR A 63 -18.89 13.51 -8.39
C THR A 63 -20.30 13.66 -8.96
N SER A 64 -20.52 13.36 -10.23
CA SER A 64 -21.85 13.37 -10.85
C SER A 64 -22.81 12.34 -10.29
N SER A 65 -22.30 11.27 -9.66
CA SER A 65 -23.12 10.27 -8.99
C SER A 65 -23.61 10.69 -7.59
N ILE A 66 -23.03 11.78 -7.05
CA ILE A 66 -23.37 12.31 -5.71
C ILE A 66 -24.27 13.55 -5.83
N SER A 67 -23.94 14.44 -6.77
CA SER A 67 -24.62 15.71 -6.98
C SER A 67 -24.55 16.18 -8.44
N PRO A 68 -25.46 17.05 -8.89
CA PRO A 68 -25.35 17.66 -10.21
C PRO A 68 -23.98 18.31 -10.41
N VAL A 69 -23.41 18.19 -11.62
CA VAL A 69 -22.12 18.79 -11.96
C VAL A 69 -22.22 20.31 -11.82
N SER A 70 -21.33 20.87 -11.04
CA SER A 70 -21.25 22.30 -10.73
C SER A 70 -19.81 22.79 -10.86
N GLY A 71 -19.58 24.08 -10.86
CA GLY A 71 -18.23 24.65 -10.95
C GLY A 71 -17.31 24.14 -9.85
N TYR A 72 -17.81 23.99 -8.63
CA TYR A 72 -17.00 23.43 -7.52
C TYR A 72 -16.67 21.96 -7.73
N SER A 73 -17.58 21.15 -8.27
CA SER A 73 -17.31 19.73 -8.58
C SER A 73 -16.19 19.57 -9.60
N VAL A 74 -16.13 20.48 -10.58
CA VAL A 74 -15.05 20.51 -11.59
C VAL A 74 -13.71 20.85 -10.93
N LEU A 75 -13.67 21.86 -10.04
CA LEU A 75 -12.45 22.23 -9.32
C LEU A 75 -11.93 21.09 -8.44
N ILE A 76 -12.81 20.41 -7.72
CA ILE A 76 -12.46 19.21 -6.95
C ILE A 76 -11.91 18.12 -7.87
N ALA A 77 -12.53 17.90 -9.04
CA ALA A 77 -12.04 16.92 -10.02
C ALA A 77 -10.64 17.28 -10.56
N VAL A 78 -10.37 18.56 -10.77
CA VAL A 78 -9.04 19.05 -11.14
C VAL A 78 -8.02 18.73 -10.04
N GLY A 79 -8.30 19.06 -8.78
CA GLY A 79 -7.43 18.75 -7.64
C GLY A 79 -7.12 17.26 -7.51
N ASN A 80 -8.16 16.41 -7.59
CA ASN A 80 -8.02 14.95 -7.54
C ASN A 80 -7.34 14.33 -8.77
N THR A 81 -7.25 15.07 -9.88
CA THR A 81 -6.48 14.66 -11.06
C THR A 81 -5.02 15.11 -10.96
N LEU A 82 -4.78 16.31 -10.44
CA LEU A 82 -3.43 16.87 -10.30
C LEU A 82 -2.64 16.19 -9.18
N ALA A 83 -3.27 15.76 -8.10
CA ALA A 83 -2.58 15.13 -6.98
C ALA A 83 -1.86 13.82 -7.37
N PRO A 84 -2.48 12.83 -8.05
CA PRO A 84 -1.78 11.65 -8.55
C PRO A 84 -0.67 11.99 -9.55
N LEU A 85 -0.84 13.03 -10.38
CA LEU A 85 0.20 13.52 -11.29
C LEU A 85 1.39 14.10 -10.52
N ALA A 86 1.13 14.87 -9.45
CA ALA A 86 2.17 15.37 -8.57
C ALA A 86 2.92 14.22 -7.89
N SER A 87 2.19 13.22 -7.36
CA SER A 87 2.79 12.00 -6.81
C SER A 87 3.67 11.28 -7.82
N TRP A 88 3.16 11.06 -9.04
CA TRP A 88 3.90 10.41 -10.10
C TRP A 88 5.17 11.19 -10.48
N TYR A 89 5.09 12.51 -10.58
CA TYR A 89 6.22 13.37 -10.89
C TYR A 89 7.28 13.33 -9.79
N LEU A 90 6.89 13.52 -8.51
CA LEU A 90 7.80 13.49 -7.37
C LEU A 90 8.52 12.14 -7.24
N LEU A 91 7.79 11.05 -7.40
CA LEU A 91 8.34 9.70 -7.37
C LEU A 91 9.32 9.43 -8.52
N ARG A 92 9.05 9.97 -9.71
CA ARG A 92 9.98 9.88 -10.85
C ARG A 92 11.28 10.63 -10.62
N LEU A 93 11.24 11.79 -9.98
CA LEU A 93 12.45 12.56 -9.67
C LEU A 93 13.47 11.77 -8.82
N VAL A 94 12.98 10.89 -7.95
CA VAL A 94 13.84 10.07 -7.07
C VAL A 94 14.15 8.68 -7.64
N GLY A 95 13.74 8.39 -8.87
CA GLY A 95 13.98 7.10 -9.51
C GLY A 95 13.20 5.95 -8.87
N PHE A 96 11.99 6.20 -8.39
CA PHE A 96 11.08 5.23 -7.78
C PHE A 96 10.80 4.05 -8.70
N ARG A 97 10.84 2.83 -8.13
CA ARG A 97 10.50 1.58 -8.81
C ARG A 97 9.17 1.04 -8.29
N PRO A 98 8.17 0.87 -9.16
CA PRO A 98 6.84 0.40 -8.74
C PRO A 98 6.82 -1.00 -8.13
N SER A 99 7.91 -1.79 -8.29
CA SER A 99 8.01 -3.13 -7.70
C SER A 99 8.07 -3.14 -6.17
N LEU A 100 8.40 -1.99 -5.54
CA LEU A 100 8.51 -1.82 -4.08
C LEU A 100 9.46 -2.82 -3.40
N GLU A 101 10.50 -3.25 -4.12
CA GLU A 101 11.48 -4.23 -3.65
C GLU A 101 12.60 -3.62 -2.82
N ARG A 102 12.65 -2.30 -2.71
CA ARG A 102 13.66 -1.57 -1.97
C ARG A 102 13.01 -0.72 -0.89
N LEU A 103 13.63 -0.65 0.27
CA LEU A 103 13.17 0.23 1.36
C LEU A 103 13.05 1.69 0.90
N ARG A 104 14.00 2.16 0.06
CA ARG A 104 13.96 3.50 -0.54
C ARG A 104 12.67 3.74 -1.35
N ASP A 105 12.19 2.74 -2.09
CA ASP A 105 10.96 2.86 -2.88
C ASP A 105 9.74 2.91 -1.96
N GLY A 106 9.71 2.11 -0.90
CA GLY A 106 8.68 2.19 0.14
C GLY A 106 8.63 3.57 0.80
N LEU A 107 9.78 4.10 1.24
CA LEU A 107 9.88 5.45 1.82
C LEU A 107 9.47 6.53 0.83
N ALA A 108 9.88 6.44 -0.43
CA ALA A 108 9.48 7.38 -1.47
C ALA A 108 7.96 7.38 -1.67
N LEU A 109 7.34 6.19 -1.73
CA LEU A 109 5.87 6.09 -1.84
C LEU A 109 5.18 6.76 -0.66
N VAL A 110 5.69 6.58 0.57
CA VAL A 110 5.14 7.21 1.78
C VAL A 110 5.25 8.73 1.70
N PHE A 111 6.48 9.25 1.62
CA PHE A 111 6.73 10.67 1.83
C PHE A 111 6.42 11.52 0.59
N LEU A 112 6.72 11.03 -0.61
CA LEU A 112 6.52 11.78 -1.84
C LEU A 112 5.21 11.42 -2.54
N GLY A 113 4.90 10.12 -2.61
CA GLY A 113 3.69 9.64 -3.27
C GLY A 113 2.42 9.95 -2.49
N ALA A 114 2.34 9.48 -1.25
CA ALA A 114 1.16 9.64 -0.43
C ALA A 114 1.11 11.00 0.28
N LEU A 115 2.06 11.28 1.15
CA LEU A 115 2.02 12.50 1.95
C LEU A 115 2.25 13.75 1.11
N GLY A 116 3.27 13.78 0.26
CA GLY A 116 3.62 14.95 -0.54
C GLY A 116 2.62 15.20 -1.69
N GLY A 117 2.34 14.18 -2.51
CA GLY A 117 1.49 14.36 -3.68
C GLY A 117 0.04 14.68 -3.35
N MET A 118 -0.51 14.08 -2.28
CA MET A 118 -1.91 14.25 -1.90
C MET A 118 -2.21 15.61 -1.22
N THR A 119 -1.19 16.41 -0.86
CA THR A 119 -1.39 17.79 -0.42
C THR A 119 -2.13 18.62 -1.48
N VAL A 120 -1.95 18.29 -2.76
CA VAL A 120 -2.57 19.03 -3.87
C VAL A 120 -4.09 18.86 -3.87
N SER A 121 -4.60 17.63 -3.76
CA SER A 121 -6.05 17.38 -3.72
C SER A 121 -6.69 18.02 -2.49
N ALA A 122 -6.08 17.87 -1.32
CA ALA A 122 -6.58 18.44 -0.08
C ALA A 122 -6.59 19.98 -0.12
N ALA A 123 -5.53 20.61 -0.66
CA ALA A 123 -5.48 22.07 -0.78
C ALA A 123 -6.52 22.62 -1.78
N VAL A 124 -6.64 21.99 -2.95
CA VAL A 124 -7.64 22.39 -3.94
C VAL A 124 -9.05 22.12 -3.44
N GLY A 125 -9.31 20.95 -2.85
CA GLY A 125 -10.61 20.57 -2.32
C GLY A 125 -11.07 21.51 -1.21
N THR A 126 -10.25 21.70 -0.18
CA THR A 126 -10.57 22.59 0.95
C THR A 126 -10.66 24.06 0.49
N GLY A 127 -9.74 24.51 -0.35
CA GLY A 127 -9.78 25.85 -0.94
C GLY A 127 -11.06 26.11 -1.74
N THR A 128 -11.53 25.11 -2.48
CA THR A 128 -12.80 25.19 -3.22
C THR A 128 -14.00 25.28 -2.27
N LEU A 129 -14.02 24.49 -1.18
CA LEU A 129 -15.09 24.55 -0.19
C LEU A 129 -15.13 25.89 0.53
N LEU A 130 -13.96 26.48 0.84
CA LEU A 130 -13.86 27.82 1.42
C LEU A 130 -14.38 28.89 0.46
N ALA A 131 -13.90 28.87 -0.79
CA ALA A 131 -14.26 29.86 -1.82
C ALA A 131 -15.75 29.81 -2.22
N THR A 132 -16.43 28.72 -1.90
CA THR A 132 -17.89 28.54 -2.15
C THR A 132 -18.72 28.59 -0.89
N ASP A 133 -18.15 29.10 0.23
CA ASP A 133 -18.83 29.24 1.54
C ASP A 133 -19.48 27.92 2.06
N LYS A 134 -18.90 26.77 1.67
CA LYS A 134 -19.35 25.46 2.11
C LYS A 134 -18.85 25.10 3.51
N ILE A 135 -17.72 25.66 3.90
CA ILE A 135 -17.13 25.51 5.24
C ILE A 135 -16.65 26.87 5.79
N LEU A 136 -16.57 27.01 7.08
CA LEU A 136 -16.00 28.18 7.74
C LEU A 136 -14.46 28.14 7.68
N THR A 137 -13.80 29.30 7.71
CA THR A 137 -12.35 29.42 7.72
C THR A 137 -11.71 28.69 8.92
N SER A 138 -12.39 28.72 10.08
CA SER A 138 -11.96 27.99 11.30
C SER A 138 -11.94 26.47 11.11
N HIS A 139 -12.71 25.93 10.17
CA HIS A 139 -12.80 24.50 9.86
C HIS A 139 -11.84 24.05 8.74
N ALA A 140 -11.11 24.99 8.12
CA ALA A 140 -10.23 24.67 7.00
C ALA A 140 -9.18 23.60 7.30
N TRP A 141 -8.51 23.75 8.47
CA TRP A 141 -7.45 22.80 8.84
C TRP A 141 -7.96 21.37 9.13
N PRO A 142 -9.00 21.16 9.95
CA PRO A 142 -9.57 19.83 10.16
C PRO A 142 -10.04 19.15 8.86
N VAL A 143 -10.71 19.91 7.96
CA VAL A 143 -11.18 19.40 6.68
C VAL A 143 -10.01 19.05 5.77
N TRP A 144 -9.01 19.92 5.66
CA TRP A 144 -7.80 19.67 4.89
C TRP A 144 -7.07 18.41 5.37
N ALA A 145 -6.85 18.29 6.67
CA ALA A 145 -6.15 17.17 7.25
C ALA A 145 -6.91 15.83 7.05
N ALA A 146 -8.22 15.84 7.21
CA ALA A 146 -9.05 14.65 6.98
C ALA A 146 -9.05 14.23 5.51
N TRP A 147 -9.14 15.17 4.58
CA TRP A 147 -9.07 14.92 3.14
C TRP A 147 -7.71 14.36 2.75
N TRP A 148 -6.64 15.07 3.14
CA TRP A 148 -5.25 14.67 2.89
C TRP A 148 -4.96 13.26 3.40
N ALA A 149 -5.36 12.95 4.63
CA ALA A 149 -5.14 11.65 5.24
C ALA A 149 -5.89 10.52 4.51
N GLY A 150 -7.14 10.76 4.09
CA GLY A 150 -7.92 9.80 3.32
C GLY A 150 -7.30 9.47 1.96
N ASP A 151 -6.83 10.49 1.22
CA ASP A 151 -6.14 10.33 -0.05
C ASP A 151 -4.78 9.63 0.12
N ALA A 152 -3.98 10.06 1.10
CA ALA A 152 -2.69 9.46 1.40
C ALA A 152 -2.82 7.98 1.77
N LEU A 153 -3.80 7.63 2.61
CA LEU A 153 -4.07 6.24 2.96
C LEU A 153 -4.50 5.42 1.74
N GLY A 154 -5.30 6.00 0.84
CA GLY A 154 -5.66 5.38 -0.42
C GLY A 154 -4.43 4.99 -1.24
N VAL A 155 -3.42 5.86 -1.34
CA VAL A 155 -2.14 5.56 -2.01
C VAL A 155 -1.38 4.45 -1.27
N LEU A 156 -1.22 4.58 0.06
CA LEU A 156 -0.43 3.65 0.87
C LEU A 156 -0.96 2.22 0.88
N VAL A 157 -2.27 2.06 0.80
CA VAL A 157 -2.92 0.74 0.86
C VAL A 157 -3.13 0.16 -0.54
N VAL A 158 -3.61 0.97 -1.47
CA VAL A 158 -4.05 0.46 -2.79
C VAL A 158 -2.87 0.24 -3.73
N VAL A 159 -1.84 1.11 -3.74
CA VAL A 159 -0.69 0.94 -4.64
C VAL A 159 0.03 -0.39 -4.38
N PRO A 160 0.38 -0.78 -3.12
CA PRO A 160 1.00 -2.07 -2.85
C PRO A 160 0.11 -3.26 -3.27
N VAL A 161 -1.19 -3.20 -3.02
CA VAL A 161 -2.14 -4.25 -3.43
C VAL A 161 -2.18 -4.41 -4.94
N LEU A 162 -2.22 -3.30 -5.70
CA LEU A 162 -2.21 -3.36 -7.16
C LEU A 162 -0.88 -3.88 -7.71
N VAL A 163 0.25 -3.57 -7.06
CA VAL A 163 1.55 -4.15 -7.41
C VAL A 163 1.52 -5.67 -7.25
N VAL A 164 0.97 -6.17 -6.14
CA VAL A 164 0.80 -7.62 -5.91
C VAL A 164 -0.09 -8.27 -6.97
N LEU A 165 -1.22 -7.63 -7.33
CA LEU A 165 -2.15 -8.16 -8.33
C LEU A 165 -1.51 -8.25 -9.73
N ILE A 166 -0.62 -7.31 -10.09
CA ILE A 166 0.03 -7.26 -11.41
C ILE A 166 1.26 -8.17 -11.47
N ARG A 167 1.97 -8.31 -10.35
CA ARG A 167 3.19 -9.12 -10.24
C ARG A 167 3.12 -10.04 -9.02
N PRO A 168 2.21 -11.02 -9.02
CA PRO A 168 2.01 -11.87 -7.86
C PRO A 168 3.23 -12.79 -7.66
N ARG A 169 3.76 -12.80 -6.44
CA ARG A 169 4.75 -13.79 -5.98
C ARG A 169 4.02 -14.86 -5.17
N LEU A 170 3.26 -15.67 -5.87
CA LEU A 170 2.38 -16.67 -5.27
C LEU A 170 3.16 -17.88 -4.76
N PRO A 171 2.71 -18.53 -3.69
CA PRO A 171 3.26 -19.79 -3.24
C PRO A 171 3.18 -20.85 -4.35
N ARG A 172 4.25 -21.65 -4.50
CA ARG A 172 4.29 -22.74 -5.48
C ARG A 172 3.65 -24.02 -4.96
N GLU A 173 3.60 -24.18 -3.65
CA GLU A 173 3.10 -25.37 -2.97
C GLU A 173 1.71 -25.13 -2.39
N ALA A 174 0.88 -26.19 -2.34
CA ALA A 174 -0.48 -26.11 -1.79
C ALA A 174 -0.47 -25.67 -0.31
N LEU A 175 0.51 -26.13 0.49
CA LEU A 175 0.67 -25.76 1.89
C LEU A 175 0.90 -24.24 2.04
N GLY A 176 1.67 -23.63 1.16
CA GLY A 176 1.90 -22.18 1.15
C GLY A 176 0.61 -21.38 0.89
N TRP A 177 -0.28 -21.89 0.06
CA TRP A 177 -1.60 -21.29 -0.16
C TRP A 177 -2.50 -21.39 1.07
N VAL A 178 -2.50 -22.56 1.74
CA VAL A 178 -3.26 -22.74 2.98
C VAL A 178 -2.76 -21.77 4.07
N GLU A 179 -1.43 -21.61 4.18
CA GLU A 179 -0.83 -20.68 5.12
C GLU A 179 -1.20 -19.23 4.80
N LEU A 180 -1.14 -18.81 3.53
CA LEU A 180 -1.48 -17.44 3.09
C LEU A 180 -2.96 -17.13 3.32
N LEU A 181 -3.86 -18.03 2.94
CA LEU A 181 -5.29 -17.85 3.13
C LEU A 181 -5.66 -17.91 4.61
N GLY A 182 -5.01 -18.80 5.38
CA GLY A 182 -5.13 -18.87 6.83
C GLY A 182 -4.70 -17.57 7.51
N LEU A 183 -3.58 -16.98 7.05
CA LEU A 183 -3.12 -15.67 7.52
C LEU A 183 -4.17 -14.58 7.31
N PHE A 184 -4.77 -14.50 6.11
CA PHE A 184 -5.82 -13.51 5.84
C PHE A 184 -7.07 -13.75 6.68
N ALA A 185 -7.49 -15.01 6.83
CA ALA A 185 -8.63 -15.36 7.67
C ALA A 185 -8.39 -15.01 9.14
N VAL A 186 -7.20 -15.34 9.69
CA VAL A 186 -6.83 -14.99 11.07
C VAL A 186 -6.71 -13.47 11.24
N THR A 187 -6.13 -12.76 10.26
CA THR A 187 -6.04 -11.29 10.29
C THR A 187 -7.43 -10.66 10.32
N ALA A 188 -8.35 -11.11 9.49
CA ALA A 188 -9.72 -10.63 9.48
C ALA A 188 -10.45 -10.97 10.80
N ALA A 189 -10.35 -12.20 11.27
CA ALA A 189 -10.98 -12.65 12.50
C ALA A 189 -10.44 -11.90 13.73
N LEU A 190 -9.11 -11.77 13.85
CA LEU A 190 -8.49 -11.07 14.97
C LEU A 190 -8.84 -9.59 14.96
N THR A 191 -8.82 -8.95 13.79
CA THR A 191 -9.24 -7.53 13.66
C THR A 191 -10.71 -7.36 14.05
N TRP A 192 -11.57 -8.27 13.61
CA TRP A 192 -12.98 -8.27 14.02
C TRP A 192 -13.13 -8.40 15.53
N VAL A 193 -12.49 -9.41 16.14
CA VAL A 193 -12.51 -9.60 17.60
C VAL A 193 -11.97 -8.37 18.33
N ALA A 194 -10.86 -7.79 17.86
CA ALA A 194 -10.27 -6.59 18.46
C ALA A 194 -11.21 -5.37 18.44
N ILE A 195 -12.00 -5.23 17.37
CA ILE A 195 -12.99 -4.14 17.23
C ILE A 195 -14.16 -4.34 18.21
N TYR A 196 -14.68 -5.56 18.35
CA TYR A 196 -15.86 -5.83 19.17
C TYR A 196 -15.52 -6.22 20.61
N SER A 197 -14.24 -6.32 20.96
CA SER A 197 -13.78 -6.51 22.33
C SER A 197 -13.96 -5.22 23.15
N PRO A 198 -14.31 -5.31 24.43
CA PRO A 198 -14.28 -4.16 25.33
C PRO A 198 -12.86 -3.64 25.64
N LEU A 199 -11.85 -4.35 25.18
CA LEU A 199 -10.44 -4.02 25.33
C LEU A 199 -9.92 -3.39 24.04
N ASP A 200 -9.00 -2.42 24.15
CA ASP A 200 -8.36 -1.77 23.00
C ASP A 200 -7.29 -2.66 22.36
N LEU A 201 -7.73 -3.75 21.71
CA LEU A 201 -6.84 -4.80 21.20
C LEU A 201 -6.40 -4.61 19.73
N LEU A 202 -6.67 -3.47 19.11
CA LEU A 202 -6.30 -3.24 17.69
C LEU A 202 -4.80 -3.41 17.42
N PHE A 203 -3.95 -3.21 18.42
CA PHE A 203 -2.50 -3.42 18.28
C PHE A 203 -2.11 -4.87 17.99
N LEU A 204 -2.97 -5.85 18.29
CA LEU A 204 -2.70 -7.27 18.02
C LEU A 204 -2.61 -7.61 16.52
N VAL A 205 -3.02 -6.72 15.63
CA VAL A 205 -2.87 -6.92 14.18
C VAL A 205 -1.41 -6.80 13.73
N PHE A 206 -0.56 -6.04 14.46
CA PHE A 206 0.84 -5.83 14.08
C PHE A 206 1.69 -7.10 14.04
N PRO A 207 1.63 -8.03 15.01
CA PRO A 207 2.30 -9.32 14.89
C PRO A 207 1.93 -10.10 13.61
N LEU A 208 0.66 -10.07 13.20
CA LEU A 208 0.21 -10.73 11.97
C LEU A 208 0.75 -10.03 10.72
N LEU A 209 0.80 -8.69 10.71
CA LEU A 209 1.40 -7.92 9.62
C LEU A 209 2.91 -8.19 9.50
N ILE A 210 3.60 -8.29 10.63
CA ILE A 210 5.01 -8.64 10.68
C ILE A 210 5.22 -10.04 10.11
N TRP A 211 4.44 -11.03 10.57
CA TRP A 211 4.49 -12.38 10.02
C TRP A 211 4.19 -12.40 8.51
N ALA A 212 3.14 -11.70 8.08
CA ALA A 212 2.80 -11.56 6.66
C ALA A 212 3.98 -11.03 5.83
N ALA A 213 4.64 -9.97 6.31
CA ALA A 213 5.78 -9.36 5.64
C ALA A 213 7.02 -10.26 5.62
N LEU A 214 7.34 -10.94 6.73
CA LEU A 214 8.49 -11.84 6.83
C LEU A 214 8.32 -13.11 5.98
N ARG A 215 7.11 -13.64 5.91
CA ARG A 215 6.84 -14.93 5.26
C ARG A 215 6.46 -14.81 3.79
N PHE A 216 5.67 -13.81 3.44
CA PHE A 216 5.08 -13.62 2.11
C PHE A 216 5.43 -12.28 1.46
N GLU A 217 6.33 -11.51 2.09
CA GLU A 217 6.72 -10.19 1.60
C GLU A 217 5.49 -9.31 1.32
N LEU A 218 5.50 -8.56 0.21
CA LEU A 218 4.39 -7.67 -0.16
C LEU A 218 3.10 -8.45 -0.48
N THR A 219 3.21 -9.69 -0.97
CA THR A 219 2.06 -10.54 -1.32
C THR A 219 1.17 -10.87 -0.11
N GLY A 220 1.78 -11.00 1.07
CA GLY A 220 1.04 -11.19 2.32
C GLY A 220 0.65 -9.88 3.00
N SER A 221 1.62 -8.96 3.13
CA SER A 221 1.45 -7.76 3.95
C SER A 221 0.47 -6.74 3.35
N ALA A 222 0.47 -6.54 2.02
CA ALA A 222 -0.39 -5.54 1.40
C ALA A 222 -1.90 -5.91 1.48
N PRO A 223 -2.34 -7.14 1.13
CA PRO A 223 -3.74 -7.53 1.34
C PRO A 223 -4.13 -7.58 2.82
N ALA A 224 -3.23 -8.02 3.72
CA ALA A 224 -3.49 -8.01 5.15
C ALA A 224 -3.73 -6.57 5.67
N ALA A 225 -2.88 -5.61 5.27
CA ALA A 225 -3.06 -4.20 5.61
C ALA A 225 -4.38 -3.62 5.05
N LEU A 226 -4.77 -4.01 3.83
CA LEU A 226 -6.07 -3.61 3.26
C LEU A 226 -7.25 -4.16 4.10
N ILE A 227 -7.21 -5.44 4.48
CA ILE A 227 -8.25 -6.08 5.32
C ILE A 227 -8.40 -5.31 6.64
N VAL A 228 -7.29 -5.08 7.34
CA VAL A 228 -7.27 -4.34 8.61
C VAL A 228 -7.82 -2.94 8.43
N SER A 229 -7.34 -2.20 7.41
CA SER A 229 -7.76 -0.82 7.15
C SER A 229 -9.26 -0.71 6.83
N VAL A 230 -9.80 -1.62 6.03
CA VAL A 230 -11.24 -1.63 5.68
C VAL A 230 -12.10 -1.94 6.91
N LEU A 231 -11.69 -2.89 7.75
CA LEU A 231 -12.41 -3.22 8.97
C LEU A 231 -12.34 -2.07 9.99
N ALA A 232 -11.18 -1.44 10.17
CA ALA A 232 -11.01 -0.30 11.05
C ALA A 232 -11.84 0.91 10.58
N VAL A 233 -11.82 1.23 9.28
CA VAL A 233 -12.68 2.29 8.70
C VAL A 233 -14.15 1.98 8.92
N THR A 234 -14.56 0.72 8.75
CA THR A 234 -15.94 0.29 8.99
C THR A 234 -16.35 0.48 10.44
N ALA A 235 -15.50 0.11 11.39
CA ALA A 235 -15.74 0.29 12.82
C ALA A 235 -15.82 1.78 13.19
N ALA A 236 -14.89 2.58 12.71
CA ALA A 236 -14.83 4.02 12.97
C ALA A 236 -16.06 4.76 12.42
N THR A 237 -16.49 4.46 11.19
CA THR A 237 -17.68 5.07 10.59
C THR A 237 -18.98 4.66 11.28
N ASN A 238 -19.00 3.48 11.90
CA ASN A 238 -20.13 3.00 12.69
C ASN A 238 -20.01 3.36 14.20
N GLN A 239 -18.96 4.09 14.60
CA GLN A 239 -18.67 4.44 15.99
C GLN A 239 -18.64 3.24 16.94
N GLN A 240 -17.98 2.15 16.52
CA GLN A 240 -17.91 0.88 17.24
C GLN A 240 -16.51 0.63 17.82
N GLY A 241 -16.46 -0.19 18.88
CA GLY A 241 -15.22 -0.61 19.53
C GLY A 241 -14.41 0.58 20.05
N PRO A 242 -13.11 0.68 19.72
CA PRO A 242 -12.22 1.76 20.17
C PRO A 242 -12.63 3.16 19.73
N PHE A 243 -13.60 3.26 18.82
CA PHE A 243 -14.11 4.53 18.28
C PHE A 243 -15.45 4.93 18.91
N ALA A 244 -16.02 4.12 19.82
CA ALA A 244 -17.27 4.40 20.46
C ALA A 244 -17.16 5.58 21.43
N GLY A 245 -18.12 6.50 21.37
CA GLY A 245 -18.19 7.64 22.29
C GLY A 245 -17.18 8.77 22.03
N LEU A 246 -16.32 8.65 21.02
CA LEU A 246 -15.38 9.70 20.64
C LEU A 246 -16.04 10.74 19.72
N ALA A 247 -15.57 11.99 19.78
CA ALA A 247 -15.93 13.00 18.80
C ALA A 247 -15.38 12.64 17.40
N MET A 248 -16.05 13.09 16.33
CA MET A 248 -15.66 12.73 14.96
C MET A 248 -14.23 13.11 14.64
N GLY A 249 -13.73 14.24 15.12
CA GLY A 249 -12.32 14.63 14.95
C GLY A 249 -11.34 13.67 15.61
N GLU A 250 -11.64 13.20 16.82
CA GLU A 250 -10.83 12.21 17.55
C GLU A 250 -10.85 10.86 16.85
N ILE A 251 -12.01 10.42 16.36
CA ILE A 251 -12.16 9.21 15.56
C ILE A 251 -11.24 9.29 14.33
N MET A 252 -11.26 10.40 13.60
CA MET A 252 -10.44 10.57 12.40
C MET A 252 -8.95 10.53 12.71
N VAL A 253 -8.48 11.20 13.77
CA VAL A 253 -7.07 11.18 14.16
C VAL A 253 -6.63 9.77 14.54
N ASN A 254 -7.38 9.10 15.42
CA ASN A 254 -7.05 7.75 15.88
C ASN A 254 -7.08 6.74 14.74
N LEU A 255 -8.10 6.79 13.89
CA LEU A 255 -8.23 5.92 12.72
C LEU A 255 -7.08 6.10 11.74
N GLN A 256 -6.72 7.34 11.41
CA GLN A 256 -5.65 7.62 10.46
C GLN A 256 -4.28 7.26 11.03
N ALA A 257 -4.02 7.57 12.30
CA ALA A 257 -2.78 7.15 12.97
C ALA A 257 -2.62 5.63 12.95
N PHE A 258 -3.69 4.89 13.28
CA PHE A 258 -3.71 3.43 13.23
C PHE A 258 -3.48 2.90 11.80
N ASN A 259 -4.26 3.35 10.82
CA ASN A 259 -4.18 2.87 9.45
C ASN A 259 -2.84 3.19 8.77
N VAL A 260 -2.29 4.38 9.01
CA VAL A 260 -0.95 4.74 8.53
C VAL A 260 0.11 3.82 9.15
N SER A 261 0.02 3.55 10.45
CA SER A 261 0.94 2.62 11.13
C SER A 261 0.85 1.21 10.54
N VAL A 262 -0.36 0.71 10.27
CA VAL A 262 -0.61 -0.58 9.61
C VAL A 262 0.03 -0.61 8.22
N ALA A 263 -0.25 0.40 7.39
CA ALA A 263 0.28 0.48 6.03
C ALA A 263 1.81 0.61 6.01
N LEU A 264 2.38 1.44 6.88
CA LEU A 264 3.82 1.60 7.02
C LEU A 264 4.50 0.30 7.45
N THR A 265 3.96 -0.38 8.47
CA THR A 265 4.51 -1.64 8.95
C THR A 265 4.53 -2.69 7.83
N GLY A 266 3.41 -2.89 7.14
CA GLY A 266 3.33 -3.85 6.04
C GLY A 266 4.25 -3.50 4.87
N LEU A 267 4.24 -2.25 4.43
CA LEU A 267 4.99 -1.79 3.27
C LEU A 267 6.50 -1.76 3.52
N LEU A 268 6.94 -1.09 4.60
CA LEU A 268 8.37 -0.89 4.84
C LEU A 268 9.06 -2.19 5.25
N LEU A 269 8.40 -3.01 6.07
CA LEU A 269 8.97 -4.28 6.47
C LEU A 269 9.06 -5.26 5.28
N SER A 270 8.04 -5.33 4.42
CA SER A 270 8.10 -6.17 3.23
C SER A 270 9.18 -5.72 2.26
N SER A 271 9.33 -4.41 2.03
CA SER A 271 10.40 -3.86 1.19
C SER A 271 11.79 -4.17 1.76
N LEU A 272 11.97 -4.05 3.07
CA LEU A 272 13.23 -4.38 3.75
C LEU A 272 13.58 -5.87 3.65
N VAL A 273 12.59 -6.75 3.85
CA VAL A 273 12.77 -8.20 3.74
C VAL A 273 13.16 -8.59 2.31
N THR A 274 12.45 -8.06 1.32
CA THR A 274 12.73 -8.31 -0.09
C THR A 274 14.12 -7.80 -0.50
N GLU A 275 14.51 -6.61 -0.05
CA GLU A 275 15.83 -6.04 -0.32
C GLU A 275 16.95 -6.90 0.27
N ARG A 276 16.82 -7.33 1.53
CA ARG A 276 17.78 -8.25 2.18
C ARG A 276 17.89 -9.59 1.45
N ARG A 277 16.77 -10.14 1.02
CA ARG A 277 16.76 -11.39 0.25
C ARG A 277 17.53 -11.24 -1.06
N HIS A 278 17.29 -10.20 -1.85
CA HIS A 278 18.00 -9.95 -3.10
C HIS A 278 19.50 -9.68 -2.89
N VAL A 279 19.89 -9.06 -1.78
CA VAL A 279 21.31 -8.89 -1.45
C VAL A 279 21.96 -10.24 -1.15
N ARG A 280 21.28 -11.09 -0.39
CA ARG A 280 21.76 -12.42 -0.04
C ARG A 280 21.91 -13.30 -1.28
N GLU A 281 20.90 -13.37 -2.15
CA GLU A 281 20.94 -14.10 -3.41
C GLU A 281 22.15 -13.68 -4.27
N ARG A 282 22.40 -12.37 -4.41
CA ARG A 282 23.56 -11.86 -5.16
C ARG A 282 24.91 -12.25 -4.54
N ILE A 283 25.00 -12.32 -3.22
CA ILE A 283 26.22 -12.76 -2.52
C ILE A 283 26.44 -14.26 -2.77
N GLU A 284 25.38 -15.07 -2.68
CA GLU A 284 25.44 -16.51 -2.93
C GLU A 284 25.88 -16.79 -4.39
N ASP A 285 25.32 -16.08 -5.39
CA ASP A 285 25.70 -16.17 -6.80
C ASP A 285 27.17 -15.79 -7.02
N ALA A 286 27.64 -14.67 -6.46
CA ALA A 286 29.03 -14.23 -6.56
C ALA A 286 30.01 -15.21 -5.90
N CYS A 287 29.65 -15.82 -4.77
CA CYS A 287 30.45 -16.86 -4.13
C CYS A 287 30.55 -18.12 -5.01
N GLN A 288 29.46 -18.48 -5.68
CA GLN A 288 29.44 -19.62 -6.58
C GLN A 288 30.32 -19.39 -7.83
N GLU A 289 30.22 -18.20 -8.45
CA GLU A 289 31.10 -17.82 -9.57
C GLU A 289 32.58 -17.84 -9.16
N LEU A 290 32.93 -17.34 -7.97
CA LEU A 290 34.30 -17.38 -7.47
C LEU A 290 34.78 -18.83 -7.25
N ALA A 291 33.92 -19.71 -6.73
CA ALA A 291 34.27 -21.12 -6.56
C ALA A 291 34.55 -21.82 -7.89
N GLU A 292 33.76 -21.53 -8.94
CA GLU A 292 34.02 -22.06 -10.31
C GLU A 292 35.31 -21.55 -10.88
N VAL A 293 35.66 -20.28 -10.69
CA VAL A 293 36.94 -19.70 -11.16
C VAL A 293 38.14 -20.37 -10.44
N VAL A 294 38.03 -20.54 -9.12
CA VAL A 294 39.10 -21.23 -8.34
C VAL A 294 39.25 -22.68 -8.79
N ASP A 295 38.17 -23.40 -9.04
CA ASP A 295 38.20 -24.80 -9.53
C ASP A 295 38.84 -24.88 -10.95
N THR A 296 38.54 -23.91 -11.79
CA THR A 296 39.14 -23.81 -13.15
C THR A 296 40.65 -23.49 -13.13
N LEU A 297 41.06 -22.64 -12.18
CA LEU A 297 42.47 -22.24 -12.02
C LEU A 297 43.30 -23.26 -11.25
N THR A 298 42.69 -24.23 -10.58
CA THR A 298 43.37 -25.26 -9.77
C THR A 298 43.06 -26.69 -10.28
N PRO A 299 43.34 -27.01 -11.57
CA PRO A 299 42.98 -28.33 -12.14
C PRO A 299 43.92 -29.42 -11.67
N GLY A 300 44.09 -29.64 -10.38
CA GLY A 300 45.00 -30.65 -9.84
C GLY A 300 44.87 -30.96 -8.36
N ALA A 301 44.10 -30.16 -7.60
CA ALA A 301 43.98 -30.33 -6.16
C ALA A 301 42.91 -31.36 -5.75
N SER A 302 41.89 -31.59 -6.56
CA SER A 302 40.83 -32.56 -6.32
C SER A 302 41.24 -34.03 -6.54
N GLY A 303 42.29 -34.30 -7.35
CA GLY A 303 42.80 -35.67 -7.61
C GLY A 303 43.65 -36.26 -6.50
N ARG A 304 44.07 -35.48 -5.51
CA ARG A 304 44.99 -35.97 -4.45
C ARG A 304 44.26 -36.50 -3.18
N ARG A 305 43.00 -36.17 -2.96
CA ARG A 305 42.27 -36.63 -1.75
C ARG A 305 41.72 -38.06 -1.84
N THR A 306 41.58 -38.65 -3.04
CA THR A 306 41.04 -40.00 -3.20
C THR A 306 42.14 -41.07 -3.35
N ARG A 307 43.43 -40.71 -3.42
CA ARG A 307 44.52 -41.70 -3.51
C ARG A 307 45.20 -42.05 -2.18
N GLY A 308 44.83 -41.37 -1.06
CA GLY A 308 45.43 -41.59 0.25
C GLY A 308 44.72 -42.64 1.12
N ALA A 309 43.55 -43.15 0.73
CA ALA A 309 42.75 -44.05 1.56
C ALA A 309 42.78 -45.53 1.12
N GLY A 310 43.63 -45.90 0.15
CA GLY A 310 43.64 -47.25 -0.45
C GLY A 310 44.90 -48.06 -0.26
N ALA A 311 45.82 -47.74 0.65
CA ALA A 311 47.07 -48.47 0.84
C ALA A 311 47.33 -48.87 2.31
N LEU A 312 46.50 -49.68 2.88
CA LEU A 312 46.84 -50.56 4.01
C LEU A 312 46.21 -51.92 3.71
N GLY A 313 46.93 -52.74 2.97
CA GLY A 313 46.62 -54.15 2.80
C GLY A 313 46.89 -54.92 4.11
N PRO A 314 46.26 -56.09 4.38
CA PRO A 314 46.47 -56.86 5.57
C PRO A 314 47.79 -57.62 5.43
N GLU A 315 48.69 -57.46 6.40
CA GLU A 315 49.77 -58.43 6.64
C GLU A 315 49.20 -59.63 7.40
N GLU A 316 49.34 -60.78 6.78
CA GLU A 316 49.16 -62.11 7.38
C GLU A 316 50.29 -62.37 8.38
N GLY A 317 49.95 -62.96 9.52
CA GLY A 317 50.84 -63.49 10.53
C GLY A 317 50.03 -64.13 11.63
#